data_4cabcbb57212aa19da3063952882d29e
#
_entry.id   4cabcbb57212aa19da3063952882d29e
#
_cell.length_a   1.000
_cell.length_b   1.000
_cell.length_c   1.000
_cell.angle_alpha   90.00
_cell.angle_beta   90.00
_cell.angle_gamma   90.00
#
_symmetry.space_group_name_H-M   'P 1'
#
loop_
_entity.id
_entity.type
_entity.pdbx_description
1 polymer ?
#
loop_
_entity_poly.entity_id
_entity_poly.type
_entity_poly.pdbx_seq_one_letter_code
_entity_poly.pdbx_strand_id
1 'polypeptide(L)'
;RDMASLVHIDHLLDRKPGQLSGGQQQRVAIARALVKKPKLLLLDEPLSNLDARLRLEMREEIKRIQQATGITTIFVTHDQEEALSISDKILLMKNGRFQQFSGPQDIYDHPKNEFVAQFLGNPPINLLPATLSG
;
A
#
# COMPACT_ATOMS: atom_id res chain seq x y z
N ARG A 1 -10.32 14.82 -18.30
CA ARG A 1 -10.92 13.58 -18.84
C ARG A 1 -9.91 12.42 -18.84
N ASP A 2 -8.68 12.60 -19.30
CA ASP A 2 -7.68 11.53 -19.39
C ASP A 2 -7.41 10.83 -18.04
N MET A 3 -7.36 11.58 -16.93
CA MET A 3 -7.20 10.98 -15.59
C MET A 3 -8.46 10.27 -15.10
N ALA A 4 -9.65 10.70 -15.52
CA ALA A 4 -10.90 10.04 -15.17
C ALA A 4 -10.98 8.66 -15.86
N SER A 5 -10.61 8.59 -17.13
CA SER A 5 -10.52 7.32 -17.87
C SER A 5 -9.47 6.39 -17.27
N LEU A 6 -8.31 6.92 -16.89
CA LEU A 6 -7.24 6.13 -16.27
C LEU A 6 -7.70 5.40 -15.00
N VAL A 7 -8.56 6.03 -14.20
CA VAL A 7 -9.08 5.44 -12.94
C VAL A 7 -10.53 4.96 -13.06
N HIS A 8 -11.07 4.84 -14.28
CA HIS A 8 -12.41 4.33 -14.58
C HIS A 8 -13.56 5.06 -13.87
N ILE A 9 -13.52 6.40 -13.83
CA ILE A 9 -14.59 7.24 -13.22
C ILE A 9 -15.28 8.17 -14.20
N ASP A 10 -15.11 8.03 -15.51
CA ASP A 10 -15.71 8.90 -16.52
C ASP A 10 -17.22 9.04 -16.35
N HIS A 11 -17.89 7.92 -16.06
CA HIS A 11 -19.33 7.85 -15.86
C HIS A 11 -19.82 8.42 -14.52
N LEU A 12 -18.90 8.90 -13.68
CA LEU A 12 -19.19 9.42 -12.34
C LEU A 12 -18.97 10.94 -12.23
N LEU A 13 -18.48 11.59 -13.29
CA LEU A 13 -18.04 13.00 -13.25
C LEU A 13 -19.15 13.96 -12.83
N ASP A 14 -20.42 13.64 -13.13
CA ASP A 14 -21.58 14.47 -12.80
C ASP A 14 -22.20 14.13 -11.44
N ARG A 15 -21.68 13.13 -10.73
CA ARG A 15 -22.19 12.72 -9.41
C ARG A 15 -21.60 13.55 -8.29
N LYS A 16 -22.42 13.82 -7.26
CA LYS A 16 -21.94 14.45 -6.03
C LYS A 16 -21.18 13.41 -5.17
N PRO A 17 -20.19 13.84 -4.35
CA PRO A 17 -19.40 12.93 -3.51
C PRO A 17 -20.21 11.96 -2.66
N GLY A 18 -21.33 12.42 -2.07
CA GLY A 18 -22.19 11.56 -1.25
C GLY A 18 -22.98 10.48 -2.03
N GLN A 19 -22.91 10.49 -3.36
CA GLN A 19 -23.55 9.49 -4.24
C GLN A 19 -22.54 8.42 -4.71
N LEU A 20 -21.30 8.49 -4.22
CA LEU A 20 -20.21 7.59 -4.60
C LEU A 20 -19.97 6.56 -3.50
N SER A 21 -19.71 5.31 -3.92
CA SER A 21 -19.22 4.27 -3.00
C SER A 21 -17.82 4.61 -2.48
N GLY A 22 -17.39 3.95 -1.40
CA GLY A 22 -16.04 4.15 -0.83
C GLY A 22 -14.91 4.00 -1.86
N GLY A 23 -14.95 2.94 -2.67
CA GLY A 23 -13.97 2.73 -3.76
C GLY A 23 -14.04 3.78 -4.85
N GLN A 24 -15.24 4.27 -5.21
CA GLN A 24 -15.40 5.37 -6.17
C GLN A 24 -14.84 6.67 -5.62
N GLN A 25 -15.07 6.98 -4.34
CA GLN A 25 -14.48 8.13 -3.67
C GLN A 25 -12.95 8.06 -3.67
N GLN A 26 -12.38 6.87 -3.41
CA GLN A 26 -10.94 6.64 -3.43
C GLN A 26 -10.34 6.86 -4.84
N ARG A 27 -10.99 6.33 -5.88
CA ARG A 27 -10.57 6.57 -7.27
C ARG A 27 -10.61 8.06 -7.64
N VAL A 28 -11.64 8.78 -7.21
CA VAL A 28 -11.74 10.23 -7.40
C VAL A 28 -10.60 10.96 -6.69
N ALA A 29 -10.25 10.58 -5.46
CA ALA A 29 -9.16 11.17 -4.71
C ALA A 29 -7.81 10.98 -5.43
N ILE A 30 -7.53 9.76 -5.92
CA ILE A 30 -6.33 9.43 -6.70
C ILE A 30 -6.30 10.24 -8.00
N ALA A 31 -7.41 10.29 -8.75
CA ALA A 31 -7.50 11.09 -9.98
C ALA A 31 -7.19 12.57 -9.73
N ARG A 32 -7.75 13.15 -8.67
CA ARG A 32 -7.48 14.54 -8.27
C ARG A 32 -6.01 14.80 -7.96
N ALA A 33 -5.35 13.87 -7.30
CA ALA A 33 -3.91 13.97 -7.01
C ALA A 33 -3.09 13.92 -8.30
N LEU A 34 -3.44 13.03 -9.24
CA LEU A 34 -2.71 12.81 -10.49
C LEU A 34 -2.92 13.92 -11.54
N VAL A 35 -4.06 14.64 -11.52
CA VAL A 35 -4.35 15.71 -12.50
C VAL A 35 -3.24 16.78 -12.54
N LYS A 36 -2.61 17.04 -11.41
CA LYS A 36 -1.50 18.01 -11.31
C LYS A 36 -0.16 17.47 -11.84
N LYS A 37 -0.11 16.23 -12.34
CA LYS A 37 1.10 15.54 -12.80
C LYS A 37 2.26 15.65 -11.78
N PRO A 38 2.04 15.25 -10.51
CA PRO A 38 3.06 15.38 -9.48
C PRO A 38 4.24 14.45 -9.78
N LYS A 39 5.42 14.74 -9.22
CA LYS A 39 6.58 13.85 -9.29
C LYS A 39 6.49 12.72 -8.26
N LEU A 40 5.70 12.91 -7.22
CA LEU A 40 5.52 11.97 -6.12
C LEU A 40 4.04 11.92 -5.74
N LEU A 41 3.50 10.71 -5.60
CA LEU A 41 2.18 10.45 -5.06
C LEU A 41 2.32 9.89 -3.64
N LEU A 42 1.67 10.53 -2.68
CA LEU A 42 1.64 10.07 -1.29
C LEU A 42 0.23 9.56 -0.95
N LEU A 43 0.12 8.32 -0.54
CA LEU A 43 -1.09 7.64 -0.12
C LEU A 43 -0.94 7.21 1.34
N ASP A 44 -1.71 7.84 2.22
CA ASP A 44 -1.68 7.57 3.65
C ASP A 44 -2.90 6.74 4.04
N GLU A 45 -2.66 5.47 4.38
CA GLU A 45 -3.69 4.45 4.69
C GLU A 45 -4.89 4.44 3.74
N PRO A 46 -4.68 4.42 2.41
CA PRO A 46 -5.75 4.67 1.45
C PRO A 46 -6.84 3.60 1.43
N LEU A 47 -6.60 2.43 2.01
CA LEU A 47 -7.52 1.29 1.95
C LEU A 47 -8.17 0.97 3.30
N SER A 48 -7.85 1.70 4.37
CA SER A 48 -8.28 1.41 5.75
C SER A 48 -9.80 1.36 5.95
N ASN A 49 -10.55 2.15 5.19
CA ASN A 49 -12.03 2.27 5.31
C ASN A 49 -12.81 1.40 4.31
N LEU A 50 -12.14 0.46 3.64
CA LEU A 50 -12.75 -0.42 2.64
C LEU A 50 -12.94 -1.84 3.20
N ASP A 51 -14.01 -2.51 2.75
CA ASP A 51 -14.18 -3.94 3.00
C ASP A 51 -13.10 -4.78 2.31
N ALA A 52 -12.96 -6.04 2.72
CA ALA A 52 -11.88 -6.92 2.26
C ALA A 52 -11.84 -7.09 0.73
N ARG A 53 -13.01 -7.24 0.09
CA ARG A 53 -13.10 -7.42 -1.36
C ARG A 53 -12.67 -6.14 -2.09
N LEU A 54 -13.25 -5.01 -1.69
CA LEU A 54 -12.96 -3.72 -2.31
C LEU A 54 -11.49 -3.29 -2.08
N ARG A 55 -10.92 -3.66 -0.92
CA ARG A 55 -9.51 -3.44 -0.61
C ARG A 55 -8.61 -4.17 -1.61
N LEU A 56 -8.92 -5.43 -1.92
CA LEU A 56 -8.16 -6.21 -2.91
C LEU A 56 -8.26 -5.58 -4.30
N GLU A 57 -9.46 -5.24 -4.75
CA GLU A 57 -9.68 -4.58 -6.05
C GLU A 57 -8.93 -3.24 -6.15
N MET A 58 -8.95 -2.43 -5.08
CA MET A 58 -8.26 -1.14 -5.05
C MET A 58 -6.74 -1.27 -4.98
N ARG A 59 -6.20 -2.30 -4.36
CA ARG A 59 -4.77 -2.62 -4.35
C ARG A 59 -4.25 -2.83 -5.78
N GLU A 60 -4.93 -3.69 -6.54
CA GLU A 60 -4.60 -3.95 -7.95
C GLU A 60 -4.71 -2.69 -8.80
N GLU A 61 -5.75 -1.91 -8.58
CA GLU A 61 -5.98 -0.66 -9.31
C GLU A 61 -4.90 0.39 -9.05
N ILE A 62 -4.49 0.59 -7.80
CA ILE A 62 -3.40 1.52 -7.44
C ILE A 62 -2.10 1.07 -8.11
N LYS A 63 -1.78 -0.22 -8.08
CA LYS A 63 -0.59 -0.76 -8.74
C LYS A 63 -0.64 -0.55 -10.26
N ARG A 64 -1.78 -0.80 -10.89
CA ARG A 64 -2.00 -0.56 -12.31
C ARG A 64 -1.79 0.92 -12.68
N ILE A 65 -2.36 1.83 -11.89
CA ILE A 65 -2.21 3.27 -12.10
C ILE A 65 -0.75 3.70 -11.96
N GLN A 66 -0.05 3.22 -10.95
CA GLN A 66 1.36 3.50 -10.74
C GLN A 66 2.21 3.02 -11.92
N GLN A 67 1.98 1.81 -12.41
CA GLN A 67 2.69 1.26 -13.58
C GLN A 67 2.38 2.04 -14.86
N ALA A 68 1.12 2.42 -15.08
CA ALA A 68 0.70 3.17 -16.26
C ALA A 68 1.26 4.61 -16.28
N THR A 69 1.46 5.21 -15.11
CA THR A 69 1.94 6.60 -14.99
C THR A 69 3.44 6.71 -14.75
N GLY A 70 4.08 5.63 -14.27
CA GLY A 70 5.49 5.65 -13.84
C GLY A 70 5.78 6.55 -12.64
N ILE A 71 4.73 7.03 -11.94
CA ILE A 71 4.90 7.97 -10.81
C ILE A 71 5.50 7.27 -9.61
N THR A 72 6.49 7.89 -8.98
CA THR A 72 6.97 7.44 -7.67
C THR A 72 5.86 7.56 -6.65
N THR A 73 5.55 6.47 -5.96
CA THR A 73 4.44 6.41 -5.01
C THR A 73 4.95 5.96 -3.64
N ILE A 74 4.61 6.72 -2.60
CA ILE A 74 4.77 6.30 -1.21
C ILE A 74 3.39 5.87 -0.71
N PHE A 75 3.28 4.61 -0.31
CA PHE A 75 2.07 4.01 0.21
C PHE A 75 2.28 3.66 1.68
N VAL A 76 1.57 4.36 2.58
CA VAL A 76 1.63 4.12 4.02
C VAL A 76 0.50 3.18 4.42
N THR A 77 0.84 2.10 5.10
CA THR A 77 -0.12 1.12 5.61
C THR A 77 0.41 0.43 6.87
N HIS A 78 -0.47 -0.06 7.70
CA HIS A 78 -0.15 -0.97 8.80
C HIS A 78 -0.49 -2.44 8.46
N ASP A 79 -1.03 -2.70 7.27
CA ASP A 79 -1.39 -4.03 6.79
C ASP A 79 -0.21 -4.66 6.03
N GLN A 80 0.23 -5.83 6.51
CA GLN A 80 1.37 -6.58 5.96
C GLN A 80 1.10 -7.05 4.53
N GLU A 81 -0.11 -7.56 4.27
CA GLU A 81 -0.48 -8.08 2.96
C GLU A 81 -0.51 -6.96 1.92
N GLU A 82 -0.98 -5.77 2.30
CA GLU A 82 -0.92 -4.59 1.45
C GLU A 82 0.53 -4.25 1.11
N ALA A 83 1.39 -4.13 2.13
CA ALA A 83 2.79 -3.79 1.94
C ALA A 83 3.51 -4.80 1.04
N LEU A 84 3.36 -6.10 1.31
CA LEU A 84 4.05 -7.16 0.55
C LEU A 84 3.55 -7.28 -0.89
N SER A 85 2.28 -7.03 -1.16
CA SER A 85 1.67 -7.25 -2.49
C SER A 85 1.82 -6.07 -3.45
N ILE A 86 1.84 -4.83 -2.94
CA ILE A 86 1.82 -3.64 -3.79
C ILE A 86 3.21 -3.03 -4.02
N SER A 87 4.14 -3.21 -3.08
CA SER A 87 5.39 -2.46 -3.03
C SER A 87 6.52 -3.08 -3.84
N ASP A 88 7.37 -2.24 -4.43
CA ASP A 88 8.68 -2.63 -4.96
C ASP A 88 9.75 -2.61 -3.85
N LYS A 89 9.58 -1.71 -2.87
CA LYS A 89 10.41 -1.59 -1.67
C LYS A 89 9.55 -1.32 -0.45
N ILE A 90 9.92 -1.91 0.68
CA ILE A 90 9.25 -1.72 1.96
C ILE A 90 10.21 -1.05 2.93
N LEU A 91 9.74 0.05 3.52
CA LEU A 91 10.38 0.70 4.66
C LEU A 91 9.59 0.34 5.93
N LEU A 92 10.16 -0.51 6.77
CA LEU A 92 9.55 -0.85 8.06
C LEU A 92 10.04 0.08 9.15
N MET A 93 9.09 0.63 9.92
CA MET A 93 9.36 1.56 11.00
C MET A 93 8.76 1.07 12.32
N LYS A 94 9.43 1.35 13.45
CA LYS A 94 8.94 1.12 14.81
C LYS A 94 9.26 2.32 15.68
N ASN A 95 8.26 2.88 16.35
CA ASN A 95 8.43 4.02 17.25
C ASN A 95 9.21 5.19 16.62
N GLY A 96 8.87 5.53 15.38
CA GLY A 96 9.53 6.60 14.62
C GLY A 96 10.96 6.27 14.15
N ARG A 97 11.45 5.05 14.38
CA ARG A 97 12.78 4.62 13.98
C ARG A 97 12.73 3.64 12.82
N PHE A 98 13.63 3.84 11.90
CA PHE A 98 13.89 2.94 10.78
C PHE A 98 14.36 1.56 11.26
N GLN A 99 13.76 0.50 10.75
CA GLN A 99 14.12 -0.89 11.07
C GLN A 99 14.78 -1.58 9.89
N GLN A 100 14.13 -1.60 8.73
CA GLN A 100 14.66 -2.22 7.51
C GLN A 100 14.06 -1.56 6.27
N PHE A 101 14.86 -1.50 5.19
CA PHE A 101 14.42 -1.07 3.86
C PHE A 101 14.94 -2.04 2.81
N SER A 102 14.05 -2.82 2.22
CA SER A 102 14.39 -3.81 1.19
C SER A 102 13.19 -4.19 0.34
N GLY A 103 13.39 -5.04 -0.68
CA GLY A 103 12.27 -5.62 -1.44
C GLY A 103 11.42 -6.54 -0.58
N PRO A 104 10.15 -6.80 -1.00
CA PRO A 104 9.24 -7.68 -0.25
C PRO A 104 9.80 -9.06 0.06
N GLN A 105 10.41 -9.71 -0.93
CA GLN A 105 11.00 -11.03 -0.75
C GLN A 105 12.20 -11.00 0.20
N ASP A 106 13.09 -10.03 0.04
CA ASP A 106 14.30 -9.92 0.87
C ASP A 106 13.97 -9.60 2.34
N ILE A 107 12.98 -8.73 2.60
CA ILE A 107 12.57 -8.40 3.96
C ILE A 107 11.91 -9.60 4.66
N TYR A 108 11.25 -10.48 3.90
CA TYR A 108 10.66 -11.71 4.39
C TYR A 108 11.72 -12.77 4.67
N ASP A 109 12.65 -12.99 3.74
CA ASP A 109 13.67 -14.06 3.85
C ASP A 109 14.83 -13.68 4.79
N HIS A 110 15.16 -12.38 4.88
CA HIS A 110 16.31 -11.87 5.63
C HIS A 110 15.92 -10.73 6.56
N PRO A 111 15.04 -10.97 7.56
CA PRO A 111 14.65 -9.95 8.53
C PRO A 111 15.86 -9.53 9.39
N LYS A 112 16.11 -8.22 9.48
CA LYS A 112 17.28 -7.68 10.22
C LYS A 112 17.20 -7.83 11.73
N ASN A 113 16.00 -7.99 12.27
CA ASN A 113 15.78 -8.15 13.70
C ASN A 113 14.47 -8.90 13.97
N GLU A 114 14.27 -9.29 15.23
CA GLU A 114 13.09 -10.00 15.72
C GLU A 114 11.79 -9.26 15.40
N PHE A 115 11.77 -7.95 15.54
CA PHE A 115 10.58 -7.15 15.24
C PHE A 115 10.17 -7.26 13.78
N VAL A 116 11.11 -7.18 12.86
CA VAL A 116 10.85 -7.33 11.41
C VAL A 116 10.30 -8.72 11.12
N ALA A 117 10.92 -9.76 11.68
CA ALA A 117 10.49 -11.15 11.50
C ALA A 117 9.07 -11.40 12.06
N GLN A 118 8.75 -10.85 13.23
CA GLN A 118 7.42 -10.95 13.82
C GLN A 118 6.36 -10.18 13.04
N PHE A 119 6.72 -8.99 12.55
CA PHE A 119 5.77 -8.12 11.84
C PHE A 119 5.32 -8.71 10.50
N LEU A 120 6.18 -9.43 9.81
CA LEU A 120 5.90 -9.95 8.45
C LEU A 120 5.36 -11.38 8.44
N GLY A 121 5.30 -12.05 9.58
CA GLY A 121 4.80 -13.42 9.69
C GLY A 121 3.26 -13.48 9.86
N ASN A 122 2.59 -14.23 8.99
CA ASN A 122 1.18 -14.58 9.22
C ASN A 122 1.01 -16.11 8.95
N PRO A 123 0.97 -16.95 10.00
CA PRO A 123 1.07 -16.59 11.43
C PRO A 123 2.45 -16.03 11.82
N PRO A 124 2.53 -15.27 12.95
CA PRO A 124 3.82 -14.77 13.45
C PRO A 124 4.82 -15.88 13.71
N ILE A 125 6.11 -15.59 13.57
CA ILE A 125 7.16 -16.56 13.90
C ILE A 125 7.10 -16.97 15.37
N ASN A 126 7.44 -18.22 15.64
CA ASN A 126 7.60 -18.72 17.00
C ASN A 126 8.97 -18.30 17.56
N LEU A 127 8.97 -17.71 18.74
CA LEU A 127 10.19 -17.38 19.47
C LEU A 127 10.41 -18.42 20.57
N LEU A 128 11.54 -19.11 20.49
CA LEU A 128 11.95 -20.09 21.49
C LEU A 128 13.21 -19.59 22.20
N PRO A 129 13.22 -19.47 23.53
CA PRO A 129 14.44 -19.17 24.26
C PRO A 129 15.42 -20.34 24.12
N ALA A 130 16.63 -20.07 23.68
CA ALA A 130 17.69 -21.06 23.55
C ALA A 130 19.01 -20.52 24.05
N THR A 131 19.84 -21.40 24.62
CA THR A 131 21.23 -21.06 24.98
C THR A 131 22.15 -21.89 24.10
N LEU A 132 23.07 -21.19 23.41
CA LEU A 132 24.15 -21.84 22.69
C LEU A 132 25.18 -22.39 23.70
N SER A 133 25.30 -23.70 23.80
CA SER A 133 26.42 -24.37 24.48
C SER A 133 27.50 -24.65 23.44
N GLY A 134 28.68 -24.01 23.62
CA GLY A 134 29.87 -24.29 22.82
C GLY A 134 30.51 -25.63 23.12
#